data_9012041bf9bf6c73eda586d402064c06
#
_entry.id   9012041bf9bf6c73eda586d402064c06
#
_cell.length_a   1.000
_cell.length_b   1.000
_cell.length_c   1.000
_cell.angle_alpha   90.00
_cell.angle_beta   90.00
_cell.angle_gamma   90.00
#
_symmetry.space_group_name_H-M   'P 1'
#
loop_
_entity.id
_entity.type
_entity.pdbx_description
1 polymer ?
#
loop_
_entity_poly.entity_id
_entity_poly.type
_entity_poly.pdbx_seq_one_letter_code
_entity_poly.pdbx_strand_id
1 'polypeptide(L)'
;MATLKRIWFDLNPQEKTAWQTLLRAADLTPDEHVDYTVGIFEDGTLLATGSLAGNIIKEVAVSPDAQHENLLAQIIQALLDRLDDEAITHSFVYTKPSTRKFFESLGFKQLVATDTVVLLERGYPNFADYTALLKQHQHTGQPVAAIVMNANPVTRGHAYLIERAARDNAVVYVFVLSAERSLFTAAERLGLVKKIASRWANVVVLPTADYMVSNTTFPSYFLKDQADAAIASAQAGLDAALFKQRIAPILDITRRYVGEEPLSPVTAIYNRQLAATFGDTIELIVVPRLQIAGEVVSATRVRAAIAQQDWKTVQQLVYPEVYTEIKERSTYEN
;
A
#
# COMPACT_ATOMS: atom_id res chain seq x y z
N MET A 1 -28.99 -12.58 -25.91
CA MET A 1 -27.82 -13.44 -25.56
C MET A 1 -26.78 -12.58 -24.83
N ALA A 2 -26.36 -13.00 -23.67
CA ALA A 2 -25.41 -12.24 -22.88
C ALA A 2 -24.02 -12.20 -23.54
N THR A 3 -23.39 -11.04 -23.62
CA THR A 3 -22.11 -10.83 -24.30
C THR A 3 -21.12 -10.16 -23.34
N LEU A 4 -19.96 -10.79 -23.13
CA LEU A 4 -18.84 -10.21 -22.40
C LEU A 4 -18.05 -9.26 -23.33
N LYS A 5 -17.79 -8.03 -22.88
CA LYS A 5 -16.97 -7.06 -23.62
C LYS A 5 -16.26 -6.08 -22.68
N ARG A 6 -15.21 -5.45 -23.19
CA ARG A 6 -14.53 -4.34 -22.51
C ARG A 6 -15.42 -3.10 -22.51
N ILE A 7 -15.44 -2.39 -21.38
CA ILE A 7 -16.06 -1.07 -21.23
C ILE A 7 -14.97 0.00 -21.37
N TRP A 8 -15.16 0.95 -22.28
CA TRP A 8 -14.25 2.04 -22.54
C TRP A 8 -14.90 3.35 -22.08
N PHE A 9 -14.49 3.86 -20.91
CA PHE A 9 -15.13 5.02 -20.28
C PHE A 9 -15.09 6.28 -21.15
N ASP A 10 -13.98 6.52 -21.85
CA ASP A 10 -13.79 7.71 -22.70
C ASP A 10 -14.50 7.59 -24.06
N LEU A 11 -14.75 6.37 -24.53
CA LEU A 11 -15.34 6.12 -25.85
C LEU A 11 -16.85 5.92 -25.78
N ASN A 12 -17.36 5.44 -24.63
CA ASN A 12 -18.79 5.14 -24.48
C ASN A 12 -19.34 5.66 -23.13
N PRO A 13 -19.78 6.93 -23.07
CA PRO A 13 -20.35 7.51 -21.85
C PRO A 13 -21.61 6.79 -21.35
N GLN A 14 -22.39 6.15 -22.23
CA GLN A 14 -23.59 5.42 -21.83
C GLN A 14 -23.22 4.15 -21.05
N GLU A 15 -22.23 3.39 -21.52
CA GLU A 15 -21.73 2.22 -20.80
C GLU A 15 -21.06 2.60 -19.48
N LYS A 16 -20.34 3.72 -19.44
CA LYS A 16 -19.81 4.29 -18.18
C LYS A 16 -20.93 4.57 -17.18
N THR A 17 -22.02 5.20 -17.64
CA THR A 17 -23.18 5.48 -16.79
C THR A 17 -23.84 4.19 -16.29
N ALA A 18 -24.01 3.19 -17.15
CA ALA A 18 -24.55 1.88 -16.78
C ALA A 18 -23.67 1.20 -15.71
N TRP A 19 -22.35 1.23 -15.89
CA TRP A 19 -21.36 0.73 -14.93
C TRP A 19 -21.48 1.43 -13.57
N GLN A 20 -21.50 2.77 -13.54
CA GLN A 20 -21.68 3.53 -12.30
C GLN A 20 -23.00 3.19 -11.60
N THR A 21 -24.07 3.00 -12.36
CA THR A 21 -25.40 2.66 -11.83
C THR A 21 -25.40 1.28 -11.21
N LEU A 22 -24.81 0.28 -11.88
CA LEU A 22 -24.71 -1.08 -11.37
C LEU A 22 -23.89 -1.15 -10.08
N LEU A 23 -22.76 -0.43 -10.01
CA LEU A 23 -21.94 -0.39 -8.82
C LEU A 23 -22.69 0.21 -7.63
N ARG A 24 -23.38 1.34 -7.83
CA ARG A 24 -24.20 1.96 -6.76
C ARG A 24 -25.33 1.05 -6.29
N ALA A 25 -25.95 0.30 -7.20
CA ALA A 25 -26.98 -0.69 -6.85
C ALA A 25 -26.42 -1.87 -6.03
N ALA A 26 -25.12 -2.13 -6.14
CA ALA A 26 -24.38 -3.13 -5.35
C ALA A 26 -23.73 -2.56 -4.06
N ASP A 27 -24.08 -1.34 -3.65
CA ASP A 27 -23.47 -0.61 -2.53
C ASP A 27 -21.96 -0.40 -2.70
N LEU A 28 -21.50 -0.17 -3.94
CA LEU A 28 -20.11 0.17 -4.25
C LEU A 28 -20.02 1.62 -4.73
N THR A 29 -18.99 2.33 -4.28
CA THR A 29 -18.67 3.66 -4.82
C THR A 29 -17.81 3.49 -6.06
N PRO A 30 -18.25 3.96 -7.25
CA PRO A 30 -17.46 3.89 -8.47
C PRO A 30 -16.13 4.66 -8.32
N ASP A 31 -15.01 3.99 -8.62
CA ASP A 31 -13.68 4.59 -8.68
C ASP A 31 -13.14 4.48 -10.11
N GLU A 32 -13.04 5.62 -10.79
CA GLU A 32 -12.61 5.69 -12.18
C GLU A 32 -11.09 5.46 -12.38
N HIS A 33 -10.32 5.30 -11.27
CA HIS A 33 -8.89 4.95 -11.32
C HIS A 33 -8.71 3.44 -11.53
N VAL A 34 -9.12 3.00 -12.73
CA VAL A 34 -8.98 1.61 -13.19
C VAL A 34 -8.34 1.57 -14.57
N ASP A 35 -7.58 0.51 -14.84
CA ASP A 35 -6.83 0.35 -16.09
C ASP A 35 -7.63 -0.45 -17.14
N TYR A 36 -8.51 -1.34 -16.64
CA TYR A 36 -9.27 -2.24 -17.47
C TYR A 36 -10.61 -2.57 -16.81
N THR A 37 -11.71 -2.46 -17.58
CA THR A 37 -13.06 -2.80 -17.09
C THR A 37 -13.77 -3.66 -18.12
N VAL A 38 -14.44 -4.71 -17.64
CA VAL A 38 -15.29 -5.58 -18.45
C VAL A 38 -16.71 -5.58 -17.95
N GLY A 39 -17.63 -5.86 -18.83
CA GLY A 39 -19.05 -6.02 -18.50
C GLY A 39 -19.71 -7.10 -19.33
N ILE A 40 -20.71 -7.76 -18.76
CA ILE A 40 -21.60 -8.68 -19.45
C ILE A 40 -22.92 -7.95 -19.71
N PHE A 41 -23.29 -7.87 -20.99
CA PHE A 41 -24.48 -7.17 -21.46
C PHE A 41 -25.47 -8.15 -22.08
N GLU A 42 -26.74 -7.97 -21.80
CA GLU A 42 -27.85 -8.63 -22.51
C GLU A 42 -28.87 -7.58 -22.92
N ASP A 43 -29.20 -7.57 -24.22
CA ASP A 43 -30.13 -6.62 -24.82
C ASP A 43 -29.86 -5.15 -24.48
N GLY A 44 -28.55 -4.79 -24.39
CA GLY A 44 -28.08 -3.45 -24.04
C GLY A 44 -28.01 -3.15 -22.54
N THR A 45 -28.50 -4.03 -21.69
CA THR A 45 -28.46 -3.88 -20.22
C THR A 45 -27.19 -4.51 -19.64
N LEU A 46 -26.47 -3.80 -18.78
CA LEU A 46 -25.30 -4.30 -18.08
C LEU A 46 -25.74 -5.17 -16.88
N LEU A 47 -25.44 -6.47 -16.95
CA LEU A 47 -25.80 -7.45 -15.93
C LEU A 47 -24.69 -7.69 -14.90
N ALA A 48 -23.43 -7.62 -15.32
CA ALA A 48 -22.29 -7.83 -14.43
C ALA A 48 -21.09 -7.01 -14.90
N THR A 49 -20.24 -6.62 -13.98
CA THR A 49 -19.00 -5.88 -14.27
C THR A 49 -17.89 -6.24 -13.29
N GLY A 50 -16.66 -5.92 -13.68
CA GLY A 50 -15.48 -5.94 -12.82
C GLY A 50 -14.33 -5.21 -13.49
N SER A 51 -13.39 -4.71 -12.67
CA SER A 51 -12.29 -3.86 -13.09
C SER A 51 -10.95 -4.33 -12.53
N LEU A 52 -9.87 -3.92 -13.21
CA LEU A 52 -8.49 -4.03 -12.73
C LEU A 52 -7.91 -2.64 -12.45
N ALA A 53 -7.15 -2.53 -11.39
CA ALA A 53 -6.22 -1.44 -11.12
C ALA A 53 -4.85 -2.06 -10.81
N GLY A 54 -3.94 -2.07 -11.79
CA GLY A 54 -2.74 -2.90 -11.75
C GLY A 54 -3.09 -4.37 -11.60
N ASN A 55 -2.62 -4.99 -10.53
CA ASN A 55 -2.91 -6.40 -10.20
C ASN A 55 -4.07 -6.57 -9.19
N ILE A 56 -4.88 -5.55 -8.99
CA ILE A 56 -5.99 -5.57 -8.05
C ILE A 56 -7.30 -5.70 -8.79
N ILE A 57 -8.05 -6.77 -8.50
CA ILE A 57 -9.43 -6.95 -8.95
C ILE A 57 -10.35 -6.16 -8.02
N LYS A 58 -11.15 -5.27 -8.57
CA LYS A 58 -12.05 -4.39 -7.83
C LYS A 58 -13.34 -4.12 -8.59
N GLU A 59 -14.31 -3.51 -7.91
CA GLU A 59 -15.57 -3.09 -8.51
C GLU A 59 -16.34 -4.22 -9.21
N VAL A 60 -16.30 -5.38 -8.57
CA VAL A 60 -17.02 -6.55 -9.06
C VAL A 60 -18.46 -6.49 -8.57
N ALA A 61 -19.40 -6.41 -9.51
CA ALA A 61 -20.83 -6.34 -9.22
C ALA A 61 -21.63 -7.17 -10.21
N VAL A 62 -22.73 -7.74 -9.73
CA VAL A 62 -23.74 -8.45 -10.52
C VAL A 62 -25.10 -7.88 -10.18
N SER A 63 -25.93 -7.63 -11.21
CA SER A 63 -27.29 -7.15 -11.05
C SER A 63 -28.08 -8.10 -10.14
N PRO A 64 -28.88 -7.58 -9.20
CA PRO A 64 -29.75 -8.41 -8.35
C PRO A 64 -30.67 -9.34 -9.15
N ASP A 65 -31.11 -8.88 -10.32
CA ASP A 65 -32.03 -9.62 -11.19
C ASP A 65 -31.34 -10.78 -11.96
N ALA A 66 -29.98 -10.76 -12.01
CA ALA A 66 -29.18 -11.73 -12.75
C ALA A 66 -28.27 -12.61 -11.86
N GLN A 67 -28.49 -12.63 -10.56
CA GLN A 67 -27.62 -13.37 -9.59
C GLN A 67 -27.68 -14.91 -9.74
N HIS A 68 -28.62 -15.45 -10.49
CA HIS A 68 -28.76 -16.89 -10.72
C HIS A 68 -27.86 -17.42 -11.85
N GLU A 69 -27.25 -16.52 -12.61
CA GLU A 69 -26.36 -16.87 -13.71
C GLU A 69 -24.92 -16.85 -13.20
N ASN A 70 -24.06 -17.67 -13.77
CA ASN A 70 -22.63 -17.75 -13.36
C ASN A 70 -21.82 -16.52 -13.82
N LEU A 71 -22.42 -15.32 -13.78
CA LEU A 71 -21.86 -14.07 -14.31
C LEU A 71 -20.64 -13.60 -13.53
N LEU A 72 -20.68 -13.78 -12.21
CA LEU A 72 -19.57 -13.41 -11.35
C LEU A 72 -18.29 -14.17 -11.69
N ALA A 73 -18.41 -15.50 -11.93
CA ALA A 73 -17.26 -16.32 -12.32
C ALA A 73 -16.74 -15.93 -13.70
N GLN A 74 -17.63 -15.60 -14.65
CA GLN A 74 -17.24 -15.16 -16.01
C GLN A 74 -16.47 -13.84 -15.96
N ILE A 75 -16.91 -12.87 -15.15
CA ILE A 75 -16.22 -11.59 -14.96
C ILE A 75 -14.83 -11.83 -14.36
N ILE A 76 -14.74 -12.61 -13.27
CA ILE A 76 -13.45 -12.87 -12.61
C ILE A 76 -12.51 -13.62 -13.55
N GLN A 77 -13.00 -14.61 -14.31
CA GLN A 77 -12.16 -15.32 -15.27
C GLN A 77 -11.61 -14.39 -16.35
N ALA A 78 -12.46 -13.50 -16.91
CA ALA A 78 -12.02 -12.53 -17.92
C ALA A 78 -10.95 -11.55 -17.38
N LEU A 79 -11.04 -11.15 -16.10
CA LEU A 79 -10.03 -10.31 -15.47
C LEU A 79 -8.73 -11.08 -15.20
N LEU A 80 -8.82 -12.36 -14.81
CA LEU A 80 -7.64 -13.23 -14.62
C LEU A 80 -6.95 -13.52 -15.96
N ASP A 81 -7.71 -13.81 -17.02
CA ASP A 81 -7.17 -14.00 -18.37
C ASP A 81 -6.43 -12.74 -18.85
N ARG A 82 -6.96 -11.55 -18.53
CA ARG A 82 -6.31 -10.28 -18.85
C ARG A 82 -4.99 -10.10 -18.08
N LEU A 83 -4.93 -10.47 -16.81
CA LEU A 83 -3.69 -10.44 -16.03
C LEU A 83 -2.66 -11.43 -16.58
N ASP A 84 -3.10 -12.63 -16.96
CA ASP A 84 -2.23 -13.64 -17.56
C ASP A 84 -1.67 -13.16 -18.92
N ASP A 85 -2.47 -12.48 -19.76
CA ASP A 85 -2.03 -11.85 -21.02
C ASP A 85 -0.94 -10.78 -20.79
N GLU A 86 -1.00 -10.08 -19.67
CA GLU A 86 0.00 -9.07 -19.25
C GLU A 86 1.18 -9.68 -18.46
N ALA A 87 1.25 -11.01 -18.35
CA ALA A 87 2.24 -11.74 -17.54
C ALA A 87 2.26 -11.34 -16.04
N ILE A 88 1.11 -10.88 -15.52
CA ILE A 88 0.92 -10.56 -14.11
C ILE A 88 0.44 -11.82 -13.39
N THR A 89 1.35 -12.47 -12.68
CA THR A 89 1.12 -13.77 -12.03
C THR A 89 0.59 -13.69 -10.61
N HIS A 90 0.54 -12.49 -10.01
CA HIS A 90 0.09 -12.27 -8.64
C HIS A 90 -1.01 -11.21 -8.61
N SER A 91 -2.15 -11.53 -8.05
CA SER A 91 -3.33 -10.66 -8.01
C SER A 91 -3.98 -10.63 -6.63
N PHE A 92 -4.66 -9.52 -6.37
CA PHE A 92 -5.40 -9.28 -5.14
C PHE A 92 -6.87 -8.99 -5.42
N VAL A 93 -7.72 -9.23 -4.44
CA VAL A 93 -9.12 -8.83 -4.46
C VAL A 93 -9.60 -8.39 -3.09
N TYR A 94 -10.36 -7.29 -3.07
CA TYR A 94 -11.14 -6.87 -1.92
C TYR A 94 -12.56 -7.35 -2.07
N THR A 95 -13.13 -7.89 -0.99
CA THR A 95 -14.51 -8.35 -1.01
C THR A 95 -15.18 -8.22 0.35
N LYS A 96 -16.52 -8.28 0.38
CA LYS A 96 -17.30 -8.38 1.61
C LYS A 96 -17.07 -9.77 2.25
N PRO A 97 -17.11 -9.91 3.58
CA PRO A 97 -16.96 -11.23 4.24
C PRO A 97 -17.90 -12.32 3.70
N SER A 98 -19.11 -11.94 3.28
CA SER A 98 -20.12 -12.85 2.74
C SER A 98 -19.72 -13.52 1.42
N THR A 99 -18.91 -12.85 0.59
CA THR A 99 -18.47 -13.33 -0.74
C THR A 99 -17.08 -13.99 -0.70
N ARG A 100 -16.40 -14.03 0.44
CA ARG A 100 -15.07 -14.62 0.60
C ARG A 100 -14.97 -16.03 0.01
N LYS A 101 -15.91 -16.92 0.39
CA LYS A 101 -15.91 -18.33 -0.04
C LYS A 101 -15.94 -18.51 -1.55
N PHE A 102 -16.60 -17.59 -2.27
CA PHE A 102 -16.61 -17.59 -3.73
C PHE A 102 -15.18 -17.39 -4.28
N PHE A 103 -14.46 -16.36 -3.80
CA PHE A 103 -13.08 -16.13 -4.24
C PHE A 103 -12.12 -17.25 -3.81
N GLU A 104 -12.31 -17.83 -2.63
CA GLU A 104 -11.55 -19.00 -2.19
C GLU A 104 -11.75 -20.21 -3.17
N SER A 105 -12.95 -20.39 -3.71
CA SER A 105 -13.21 -21.44 -4.71
C SER A 105 -12.51 -21.21 -6.06
N LEU A 106 -12.11 -19.94 -6.34
CA LEU A 106 -11.30 -19.57 -7.50
C LEU A 106 -9.79 -19.57 -7.22
N GLY A 107 -9.37 -20.10 -6.07
CA GLY A 107 -7.96 -20.23 -5.71
C GLY A 107 -7.35 -19.03 -5.00
N PHE A 108 -8.13 -18.01 -4.64
CA PHE A 108 -7.67 -16.94 -3.79
C PHE A 108 -7.52 -17.40 -2.34
N LYS A 109 -6.51 -16.87 -1.63
CA LYS A 109 -6.24 -17.15 -0.22
C LYS A 109 -6.41 -15.89 0.60
N GLN A 110 -7.11 -15.98 1.73
CA GLN A 110 -7.29 -14.84 2.62
C GLN A 110 -5.96 -14.42 3.24
N LEU A 111 -5.64 -13.13 3.12
CA LEU A 111 -4.54 -12.46 3.81
C LEU A 111 -4.99 -11.92 5.16
N VAL A 112 -6.03 -11.12 5.16
CA VAL A 112 -6.57 -10.46 6.35
C VAL A 112 -8.05 -10.16 6.17
N ALA A 113 -8.78 -10.09 7.28
CA ALA A 113 -10.17 -9.66 7.31
C ALA A 113 -10.39 -8.63 8.43
N THR A 114 -11.25 -7.67 8.16
CA THR A 114 -11.91 -6.79 9.13
C THR A 114 -13.40 -7.14 9.15
N ASP A 115 -14.19 -6.43 9.95
CA ASP A 115 -15.64 -6.65 10.02
C ASP A 115 -16.35 -6.37 8.68
N THR A 116 -15.77 -5.52 7.83
CA THR A 116 -16.40 -5.03 6.60
C THR A 116 -15.71 -5.48 5.31
N VAL A 117 -14.43 -5.81 5.37
CA VAL A 117 -13.60 -6.08 4.17
C VAL A 117 -12.70 -7.29 4.40
N VAL A 118 -12.58 -8.14 3.39
CA VAL A 118 -11.58 -9.21 3.31
C VAL A 118 -10.65 -8.93 2.14
N LEU A 119 -9.35 -9.00 2.39
CA LEU A 119 -8.31 -8.99 1.36
C LEU A 119 -7.83 -10.40 1.10
N LEU A 120 -7.86 -10.80 -0.16
CA LEU A 120 -7.35 -12.10 -0.60
C LEU A 120 -6.31 -11.91 -1.71
N GLU A 121 -5.43 -12.87 -1.84
CA GLU A 121 -4.42 -12.92 -2.92
C GLU A 121 -4.51 -14.24 -3.69
N ARG A 122 -4.05 -14.22 -4.96
CA ARG A 122 -3.89 -15.41 -5.80
C ARG A 122 -2.62 -15.29 -6.63
N GLY A 123 -1.91 -16.39 -6.80
CA GLY A 123 -0.75 -16.46 -7.68
C GLY A 123 0.60 -16.45 -6.97
N TYR A 124 1.64 -15.96 -7.65
CA TYR A 124 3.03 -16.05 -7.24
C TYR A 124 3.83 -14.85 -7.79
N PRO A 125 4.84 -14.30 -7.05
CA PRO A 125 5.17 -14.62 -5.64
C PRO A 125 4.04 -14.17 -4.70
N ASN A 126 3.87 -14.84 -3.55
CA ASN A 126 2.76 -14.59 -2.64
C ASN A 126 3.23 -14.35 -1.19
N PHE A 127 2.28 -14.24 -0.26
CA PHE A 127 2.60 -13.96 1.15
C PHE A 127 3.47 -15.05 1.80
N ALA A 128 3.43 -16.30 1.33
CA ALA A 128 4.31 -17.34 1.86
C ALA A 128 5.78 -17.07 1.49
N ASP A 129 6.05 -16.56 0.29
CA ASP A 129 7.40 -16.17 -0.14
C ASP A 129 7.89 -14.97 0.67
N TYR A 130 7.00 -13.99 0.90
CA TYR A 130 7.31 -12.85 1.76
C TYR A 130 7.57 -13.29 3.21
N THR A 131 6.79 -14.22 3.74
CA THR A 131 7.01 -14.83 5.06
C THR A 131 8.37 -15.53 5.14
N ALA A 132 8.77 -16.24 4.09
CA ALA A 132 10.08 -16.87 4.03
C ALA A 132 11.22 -15.84 4.07
N LEU A 133 11.09 -14.72 3.32
CA LEU A 133 12.02 -13.60 3.38
C LEU A 133 12.12 -13.03 4.81
N LEU A 134 10.99 -12.77 5.47
CA LEU A 134 10.99 -12.22 6.83
C LEU A 134 11.69 -13.16 7.81
N LYS A 135 11.40 -14.47 7.75
CA LYS A 135 12.02 -15.48 8.62
C LYS A 135 13.52 -15.60 8.45
N GLN A 136 14.05 -15.39 7.24
CA GLN A 136 15.50 -15.38 7.00
C GLN A 136 16.21 -14.22 7.74
N HIS A 137 15.47 -13.18 8.10
CA HIS A 137 15.97 -11.99 8.78
C HIS A 137 15.49 -11.89 10.23
N GLN A 138 14.89 -12.96 10.77
CA GLN A 138 14.46 -12.97 12.17
C GLN A 138 15.69 -12.98 13.10
N HIS A 139 15.70 -12.08 14.06
CA HIS A 139 16.73 -11.97 15.10
C HIS A 139 16.12 -12.20 16.48
N THR A 140 16.91 -12.76 17.38
CA THR A 140 16.54 -12.95 18.78
C THR A 140 16.79 -11.68 19.59
N GLY A 141 15.97 -11.43 20.59
CA GLY A 141 16.09 -10.29 21.51
C GLY A 141 14.75 -9.60 21.73
N GLN A 142 14.60 -8.97 22.88
CA GLN A 142 13.40 -8.20 23.22
C GLN A 142 13.80 -6.91 23.92
N PRO A 143 13.06 -5.80 23.71
CA PRO A 143 11.91 -5.65 22.83
C PRO A 143 12.30 -5.53 21.35
N VAL A 144 11.38 -5.91 20.46
CA VAL A 144 11.52 -5.78 19.00
C VAL A 144 10.62 -4.68 18.48
N ALA A 145 11.20 -3.76 17.72
CA ALA A 145 10.46 -2.64 17.13
C ALA A 145 10.36 -2.72 15.60
N ALA A 146 9.36 -2.06 15.05
CA ALA A 146 9.23 -1.83 13.62
C ALA A 146 9.05 -0.35 13.29
N ILE A 147 9.57 0.05 12.14
CA ILE A 147 9.32 1.32 11.46
C ILE A 147 8.90 0.99 10.03
N VAL A 148 7.89 1.68 9.50
CA VAL A 148 7.59 1.64 8.06
C VAL A 148 7.72 3.04 7.51
N MET A 149 8.45 3.21 6.42
CA MET A 149 8.71 4.53 5.86
C MET A 149 8.79 4.50 4.33
N ASN A 150 8.33 5.57 3.69
CA ASN A 150 8.53 5.76 2.26
C ASN A 150 9.98 6.19 1.92
N ALA A 151 10.59 7.04 2.75
CA ALA A 151 11.96 7.54 2.61
C ALA A 151 12.28 8.11 1.21
N ASN A 152 11.44 9.00 0.71
CA ASN A 152 11.51 9.56 -0.66
C ASN A 152 11.98 11.03 -0.70
N PRO A 153 13.30 11.33 -0.60
CA PRO A 153 14.38 10.43 -0.17
C PRO A 153 14.46 10.26 1.36
N VAL A 154 15.40 9.43 1.83
CA VAL A 154 15.72 9.33 3.26
C VAL A 154 16.33 10.65 3.76
N THR A 155 15.87 11.12 4.93
CA THR A 155 16.28 12.40 5.52
C THR A 155 16.89 12.21 6.90
N ARG A 156 17.48 13.26 7.47
CA ARG A 156 17.90 13.27 8.88
C ARG A 156 16.75 12.96 9.85
N GLY A 157 15.49 13.34 9.49
CA GLY A 157 14.30 12.99 10.26
C GLY A 157 14.02 11.49 10.30
N HIS A 158 14.19 10.79 9.15
CA HIS A 158 14.09 9.32 9.13
C HIS A 158 15.19 8.65 9.96
N ALA A 159 16.43 9.14 9.83
CA ALA A 159 17.54 8.63 10.63
C ALA A 159 17.33 8.85 12.14
N TYR A 160 16.80 10.00 12.52
CA TYR A 160 16.43 10.30 13.92
C TYR A 160 15.39 9.31 14.47
N LEU A 161 14.37 8.98 13.67
CA LEU A 161 13.37 7.99 14.07
C LEU A 161 14.00 6.60 14.24
N ILE A 162 14.90 6.19 13.33
CA ILE A 162 15.66 4.93 13.43
C ILE A 162 16.53 4.93 14.67
N GLU A 163 17.27 6.00 14.94
CA GLU A 163 18.13 6.14 16.11
C GLU A 163 17.35 6.01 17.43
N ARG A 164 16.19 6.68 17.50
CA ARG A 164 15.31 6.60 18.69
C ARG A 164 14.86 5.16 18.93
N ALA A 165 14.42 4.46 17.88
CA ALA A 165 14.02 3.07 17.99
C ALA A 165 15.21 2.16 18.32
N ALA A 166 16.37 2.34 17.67
CA ALA A 166 17.56 1.53 17.87
C ALA A 166 18.10 1.60 19.31
N ARG A 167 17.98 2.77 19.95
CA ARG A 167 18.43 2.96 21.34
C ARG A 167 17.58 2.19 22.35
N ASP A 168 16.28 2.08 22.11
CA ASP A 168 15.30 1.63 23.10
C ASP A 168 14.86 0.16 22.86
N ASN A 169 15.42 -0.53 21.83
CA ASN A 169 15.02 -1.89 21.45
C ASN A 169 16.22 -2.78 21.12
N ALA A 170 16.08 -4.07 21.35
CA ALA A 170 17.12 -5.06 21.03
C ALA A 170 17.25 -5.24 19.51
N VAL A 171 16.14 -5.20 18.78
CA VAL A 171 16.09 -5.33 17.31
C VAL A 171 15.11 -4.30 16.75
N VAL A 172 15.45 -3.67 15.63
CA VAL A 172 14.58 -2.75 14.90
C VAL A 172 14.48 -3.17 13.43
N TYR A 173 13.28 -3.48 12.99
CA TYR A 173 13.00 -3.73 11.58
C TYR A 173 12.50 -2.45 10.91
N VAL A 174 13.23 -1.97 9.92
CA VAL A 174 12.86 -0.81 9.11
C VAL A 174 12.35 -1.30 7.76
N PHE A 175 11.05 -1.17 7.54
CA PHE A 175 10.41 -1.54 6.28
C PHE A 175 10.34 -0.32 5.36
N VAL A 176 10.89 -0.46 4.15
CA VAL A 176 10.86 0.59 3.13
C VAL A 176 9.80 0.24 2.09
N LEU A 177 8.91 1.19 1.78
CA LEU A 177 7.81 0.98 0.86
C LEU A 177 8.31 0.55 -0.52
N SER A 178 7.72 -0.53 -1.05
CA SER A 178 8.04 -1.07 -2.38
C SER A 178 7.27 -0.40 -3.53
N ALA A 179 6.24 0.43 -3.22
CA ALA A 179 5.44 1.10 -4.25
C ALA A 179 6.28 2.09 -5.10
N GLU A 180 6.14 2.02 -6.42
CA GLU A 180 6.90 2.82 -7.41
C GLU A 180 6.23 4.19 -7.73
N ARG A 181 5.53 4.80 -6.77
CA ARG A 181 4.89 6.12 -6.91
C ARG A 181 5.70 7.25 -6.27
N SER A 182 7.02 7.20 -6.41
CA SER A 182 7.93 8.12 -5.74
C SER A 182 8.96 8.70 -6.71
N LEU A 183 9.57 9.85 -6.37
CA LEU A 183 10.66 10.44 -7.16
C LEU A 183 11.86 9.48 -7.26
N PHE A 184 12.17 8.77 -6.16
CA PHE A 184 13.19 7.72 -6.10
C PHE A 184 12.52 6.35 -6.23
N THR A 185 13.08 5.46 -7.03
CA THR A 185 12.61 4.07 -7.16
C THR A 185 12.65 3.33 -5.82
N ALA A 186 11.90 2.25 -5.71
CA ALA A 186 11.91 1.42 -4.49
C ALA A 186 13.32 0.90 -4.17
N ALA A 187 14.08 0.49 -5.19
CA ALA A 187 15.45 0.01 -5.05
C ALA A 187 16.39 1.10 -4.52
N GLU A 188 16.34 2.31 -5.07
CA GLU A 188 17.13 3.46 -4.59
C GLU A 188 16.80 3.79 -3.14
N ARG A 189 15.50 3.88 -2.79
CA ARG A 189 15.06 4.17 -1.43
C ARG A 189 15.54 3.11 -0.44
N LEU A 190 15.39 1.83 -0.80
CA LEU A 190 15.86 0.70 0.03
C LEU A 190 17.38 0.76 0.22
N GLY A 191 18.15 1.01 -0.84
CA GLY A 191 19.61 1.14 -0.81
C GLY A 191 20.06 2.29 0.08
N LEU A 192 19.46 3.47 -0.07
CA LEU A 192 19.78 4.65 0.74
C LEU A 192 19.44 4.43 2.24
N VAL A 193 18.29 3.81 2.54
CA VAL A 193 17.94 3.50 3.93
C VAL A 193 18.89 2.48 4.52
N LYS A 194 19.30 1.44 3.79
CA LYS A 194 20.32 0.47 4.23
C LYS A 194 21.64 1.17 4.56
N LYS A 195 22.09 2.07 3.70
CA LYS A 195 23.32 2.86 3.87
C LYS A 195 23.26 3.74 5.14
N ILE A 196 22.12 4.36 5.42
CA ILE A 196 21.93 5.14 6.64
C ILE A 196 21.82 4.24 7.88
N ALA A 197 21.06 3.15 7.78
CA ALA A 197 20.78 2.25 8.88
C ALA A 197 22.00 1.43 9.34
N SER A 198 23.04 1.28 8.50
CA SER A 198 24.28 0.58 8.85
C SER A 198 25.04 1.18 10.03
N ARG A 199 24.65 2.38 10.48
CA ARG A 199 25.17 3.02 11.71
C ARG A 199 24.76 2.31 13.00
N TRP A 200 23.69 1.51 12.95
CA TRP A 200 23.13 0.83 14.11
C TRP A 200 23.13 -0.69 13.88
N ALA A 201 23.90 -1.41 14.65
CA ALA A 201 24.11 -2.85 14.47
C ALA A 201 22.84 -3.70 14.71
N ASN A 202 21.86 -3.15 15.45
CA ASN A 202 20.60 -3.80 15.78
C ASN A 202 19.45 -3.42 14.79
N VAL A 203 19.76 -2.78 13.66
CA VAL A 203 18.75 -2.36 12.66
C VAL A 203 18.83 -3.24 11.43
N VAL A 204 17.70 -3.82 11.06
CA VAL A 204 17.50 -4.63 9.86
C VAL A 204 16.56 -3.92 8.89
N VAL A 205 16.98 -3.74 7.64
CA VAL A 205 16.19 -3.02 6.62
C VAL A 205 15.62 -4.00 5.60
N LEU A 206 14.29 -4.00 5.45
CA LEU A 206 13.53 -4.92 4.60
C LEU A 206 12.58 -4.15 3.66
N PRO A 207 12.22 -4.69 2.49
CA PRO A 207 11.15 -4.14 1.67
C PRO A 207 9.79 -4.49 2.25
N THR A 208 8.76 -3.67 1.95
CA THR A 208 7.37 -3.99 2.33
C THR A 208 6.69 -4.98 1.40
N ALA A 209 7.20 -5.19 0.20
CA ALA A 209 6.48 -5.80 -0.90
C ALA A 209 5.06 -5.18 -1.06
N ASP A 210 4.04 -5.95 -1.37
CA ASP A 210 2.67 -5.47 -1.52
C ASP A 210 1.86 -5.52 -0.21
N TYR A 211 2.51 -5.78 0.93
CA TYR A 211 1.82 -6.15 2.18
C TYR A 211 1.82 -5.05 3.27
N MET A 212 2.44 -3.90 3.03
CA MET A 212 2.41 -2.76 3.97
C MET A 212 2.41 -1.43 3.21
N VAL A 213 1.44 -0.58 3.47
CA VAL A 213 1.30 0.77 2.87
C VAL A 213 1.56 0.72 1.37
N SER A 214 0.92 -0.20 0.69
CA SER A 214 1.05 -0.46 -0.74
C SER A 214 -0.18 0.06 -1.50
N ASN A 215 -0.14 0.00 -2.82
CA ASN A 215 -1.34 0.21 -3.63
C ASN A 215 -2.44 -0.82 -3.30
N THR A 216 -2.04 -1.99 -2.80
CA THR A 216 -2.94 -3.08 -2.42
C THR A 216 -3.57 -2.87 -1.04
N THR A 217 -2.79 -2.48 -0.02
CA THR A 217 -3.30 -2.41 1.35
C THR A 217 -3.82 -1.03 1.74
N PHE A 218 -3.20 0.04 1.21
CA PHE A 218 -3.55 1.42 1.54
C PHE A 218 -3.33 2.39 0.35
N PRO A 219 -4.07 2.25 -0.77
CA PRO A 219 -3.94 3.13 -1.93
C PRO A 219 -4.18 4.61 -1.62
N SER A 220 -5.07 4.97 -0.68
CA SER A 220 -5.31 6.35 -0.25
C SER A 220 -4.09 7.06 0.31
N TYR A 221 -3.08 6.33 0.80
CA TYR A 221 -1.81 6.91 1.25
C TYR A 221 -1.11 7.72 0.14
N PHE A 222 -1.25 7.29 -1.10
CA PHE A 222 -0.64 7.93 -2.26
C PHE A 222 -1.49 9.07 -2.85
N LEU A 223 -2.77 9.17 -2.50
CA LEU A 223 -3.69 10.24 -2.93
C LEU A 223 -3.59 11.50 -2.05
N LYS A 224 -3.00 11.38 -0.85
CA LYS A 224 -2.81 12.47 0.12
C LYS A 224 -4.10 13.25 0.43
N ASP A 225 -4.12 14.56 0.14
CA ASP A 225 -5.24 15.45 0.45
C ASP A 225 -6.48 15.21 -0.44
N GLN A 226 -6.36 14.40 -1.48
CA GLN A 226 -7.48 14.02 -2.37
C GLN A 226 -8.18 12.73 -1.90
N ALA A 227 -7.67 12.07 -0.85
CA ALA A 227 -8.26 10.83 -0.35
C ALA A 227 -9.55 11.10 0.42
N ASP A 228 -10.60 10.30 0.14
CA ASP A 228 -11.78 10.25 1.00
C ASP A 228 -11.41 9.70 2.39
N ALA A 229 -11.81 10.42 3.45
CA ALA A 229 -11.40 10.11 4.81
C ALA A 229 -11.95 8.77 5.31
N ALA A 230 -13.16 8.38 4.91
CA ALA A 230 -13.76 7.11 5.31
C ALA A 230 -13.07 5.94 4.61
N ILE A 231 -12.80 6.08 3.32
CA ILE A 231 -12.05 5.09 2.52
C ILE A 231 -10.62 4.95 3.07
N ALA A 232 -9.94 6.06 3.30
CA ALA A 232 -8.59 6.07 3.87
C ALA A 232 -8.55 5.40 5.25
N SER A 233 -9.58 5.61 6.08
CA SER A 233 -9.69 4.99 7.40
C SER A 233 -9.88 3.46 7.31
N ALA A 234 -10.74 2.98 6.41
CA ALA A 234 -10.96 1.55 6.19
C ALA A 234 -9.70 0.84 5.68
N GLN A 235 -9.01 1.44 4.70
CA GLN A 235 -7.76 0.92 4.14
C GLN A 235 -6.63 0.92 5.18
N ALA A 236 -6.50 2.00 5.96
CA ALA A 236 -5.52 2.08 7.04
C ALA A 236 -5.77 1.02 8.12
N GLY A 237 -7.04 0.76 8.46
CA GLY A 237 -7.42 -0.31 9.39
C GLY A 237 -7.08 -1.70 8.85
N LEU A 238 -7.29 -1.95 7.57
CA LEU A 238 -6.93 -3.20 6.90
C LEU A 238 -5.42 -3.43 6.90
N ASP A 239 -4.63 -2.41 6.54
CA ASP A 239 -3.16 -2.45 6.56
C ASP A 239 -2.63 -2.72 7.98
N ALA A 240 -3.16 -2.02 8.97
CA ALA A 240 -2.81 -2.22 10.37
C ALA A 240 -3.17 -3.64 10.86
N ALA A 241 -4.30 -4.19 10.43
CA ALA A 241 -4.72 -5.54 10.77
C ALA A 241 -3.80 -6.59 10.12
N LEU A 242 -3.43 -6.41 8.84
CA LEU A 242 -2.47 -7.30 8.17
C LEU A 242 -1.12 -7.29 8.87
N PHE A 243 -0.61 -6.10 9.22
CA PHE A 243 0.64 -5.98 9.98
C PHE A 243 0.56 -6.72 11.32
N LYS A 244 -0.48 -6.43 12.13
CA LYS A 244 -0.67 -7.01 13.47
C LYS A 244 -0.82 -8.54 13.44
N GLN A 245 -1.65 -9.06 12.51
CA GLN A 245 -2.05 -10.46 12.51
C GLN A 245 -1.05 -11.36 11.78
N ARG A 246 -0.33 -10.85 10.78
CA ARG A 246 0.45 -11.67 9.87
C ARG A 246 1.94 -11.35 9.86
N ILE A 247 2.33 -10.09 10.02
CA ILE A 247 3.74 -9.67 9.89
C ILE A 247 4.42 -9.61 11.25
N ALA A 248 3.82 -8.91 12.19
CA ALA A 248 4.41 -8.72 13.52
C ALA A 248 4.72 -10.04 14.24
N PRO A 249 3.87 -11.09 14.19
CA PRO A 249 4.17 -12.37 14.84
C PRO A 249 5.37 -13.13 14.24
N ILE A 250 5.68 -12.91 12.94
CA ILE A 250 6.81 -13.59 12.28
C ILE A 250 8.15 -13.10 12.84
N LEU A 251 8.20 -11.84 13.23
CA LEU A 251 9.42 -11.15 13.67
C LEU A 251 9.40 -10.79 15.16
N ASP A 252 8.42 -11.29 15.91
CA ASP A 252 8.21 -11.00 17.34
C ASP A 252 8.12 -9.49 17.66
N ILE A 253 7.53 -8.70 16.75
CA ILE A 253 7.42 -7.24 16.87
C ILE A 253 6.38 -6.91 17.93
N THR A 254 6.81 -6.17 18.95
CA THR A 254 6.00 -5.69 20.08
C THR A 254 5.84 -4.18 20.11
N ARG A 255 6.60 -3.44 19.29
CA ARG A 255 6.61 -1.98 19.24
C ARG A 255 6.56 -1.47 17.79
N ARG A 256 5.82 -0.39 17.56
CA ARG A 256 5.80 0.30 16.29
C ARG A 256 6.12 1.77 16.50
N TYR A 257 7.20 2.24 15.88
CA TYR A 257 7.59 3.64 15.91
C TYR A 257 7.03 4.37 14.69
N VAL A 258 6.41 5.52 14.93
CA VAL A 258 5.92 6.43 13.89
C VAL A 258 6.34 7.85 14.22
N GLY A 259 6.56 8.66 13.19
CA GLY A 259 6.73 10.10 13.38
C GLY A 259 5.40 10.78 13.68
N GLU A 260 5.42 11.81 14.52
CA GLU A 260 4.30 12.74 14.63
C GLU A 260 3.95 13.32 13.26
N GLU A 261 2.65 13.47 12.94
CA GLU A 261 2.22 13.92 11.62
C GLU A 261 1.24 15.09 11.70
N PRO A 262 1.74 16.32 11.87
CA PRO A 262 0.90 17.50 11.93
C PRO A 262 0.46 18.01 10.55
N LEU A 263 1.07 17.53 9.44
CA LEU A 263 0.94 18.14 8.13
C LEU A 263 0.15 17.29 7.12
N SER A 264 0.03 15.97 7.33
CA SER A 264 -0.67 15.06 6.40
C SER A 264 -1.91 14.46 7.04
N PRO A 265 -3.13 14.85 6.62
CA PRO A 265 -4.38 14.29 7.13
C PRO A 265 -4.44 12.76 6.99
N VAL A 266 -3.99 12.21 5.86
CA VAL A 266 -4.00 10.75 5.60
C VAL A 266 -3.05 10.02 6.54
N THR A 267 -1.85 10.55 6.79
CA THR A 267 -0.93 9.93 7.74
C THR A 267 -1.45 10.05 9.18
N ALA A 268 -2.14 11.13 9.52
CA ALA A 268 -2.81 11.24 10.83
C ALA A 268 -3.95 10.21 10.98
N ILE A 269 -4.73 9.95 9.91
CA ILE A 269 -5.73 8.87 9.88
C ILE A 269 -5.03 7.52 10.10
N TYR A 270 -3.93 7.28 9.39
CA TYR A 270 -3.17 6.04 9.52
C TYR A 270 -2.68 5.82 10.96
N ASN A 271 -2.05 6.81 11.58
CA ASN A 271 -1.56 6.70 12.96
C ASN A 271 -2.71 6.41 13.95
N ARG A 272 -3.90 7.01 13.75
CA ARG A 272 -5.09 6.72 14.58
C ARG A 272 -5.56 5.27 14.40
N GLN A 273 -5.59 4.78 13.15
CA GLN A 273 -5.99 3.40 12.87
C GLN A 273 -4.98 2.38 13.40
N LEU A 274 -3.68 2.68 13.34
CA LEU A 274 -2.65 1.86 14.00
C LEU A 274 -2.94 1.75 15.50
N ALA A 275 -3.16 2.86 16.19
CA ALA A 275 -3.45 2.87 17.63
C ALA A 275 -4.69 2.04 17.97
N ALA A 276 -5.79 2.25 17.23
CA ALA A 276 -7.04 1.53 17.44
C ALA A 276 -6.91 0.01 17.18
N THR A 277 -6.18 -0.38 16.12
CA THR A 277 -6.04 -1.78 15.71
C THR A 277 -5.05 -2.54 16.60
N PHE A 278 -3.96 -1.90 17.01
CA PHE A 278 -2.90 -2.55 17.79
C PHE A 278 -3.35 -2.85 19.24
N GLY A 279 -4.12 -1.95 19.87
CA GLY A 279 -4.53 -2.10 21.26
C GLY A 279 -3.34 -2.37 22.16
N ASP A 280 -3.48 -3.33 23.06
CA ASP A 280 -2.43 -3.71 23.99
C ASP A 280 -1.38 -4.70 23.42
N THR A 281 -1.55 -5.12 22.14
CA THR A 281 -0.69 -6.15 21.54
C THR A 281 0.63 -5.58 21.02
N ILE A 282 0.58 -4.38 20.43
CA ILE A 282 1.75 -3.69 19.88
C ILE A 282 1.74 -2.25 20.41
N GLU A 283 2.76 -1.87 21.12
CA GLU A 283 2.93 -0.51 21.63
C GLU A 283 3.21 0.46 20.47
N LEU A 284 2.32 1.43 20.23
CA LEU A 284 2.54 2.49 19.26
C LEU A 284 3.29 3.66 19.89
N ILE A 285 4.51 3.91 19.44
CA ILE A 285 5.38 4.98 19.95
C ILE A 285 5.43 6.11 18.91
N VAL A 286 4.85 7.27 19.27
CA VAL A 286 4.87 8.47 18.43
C VAL A 286 6.07 9.32 18.81
N VAL A 287 6.97 9.56 17.86
CA VAL A 287 8.19 10.33 18.06
C VAL A 287 8.01 11.74 17.48
N PRO A 288 8.26 12.80 18.24
CA PRO A 288 8.24 14.17 17.75
C PRO A 288 9.17 14.35 16.54
N ARG A 289 8.78 15.18 15.58
CA ARG A 289 9.59 15.42 14.38
C ARG A 289 10.88 16.16 14.71
N LEU A 290 11.97 15.72 14.08
CA LEU A 290 13.24 16.44 14.13
C LEU A 290 13.07 17.84 13.50
N GLN A 291 13.57 18.85 14.20
CA GLN A 291 13.67 20.23 13.69
C GLN A 291 15.13 20.62 13.53
N ILE A 292 15.43 21.36 12.47
CA ILE A 292 16.73 22.00 12.21
C ILE A 292 16.44 23.49 11.98
N ALA A 293 17.10 24.35 12.75
CA ALA A 293 16.88 25.80 12.74
C ALA A 293 15.39 26.20 12.91
N GLY A 294 14.66 25.48 13.78
CA GLY A 294 13.24 25.74 14.07
C GLY A 294 12.25 25.19 13.04
N GLU A 295 12.72 24.54 11.99
CA GLU A 295 11.87 24.00 10.92
C GLU A 295 11.90 22.47 10.87
N VAL A 296 10.72 21.86 10.65
CA VAL A 296 10.57 20.41 10.58
C VAL A 296 11.33 19.83 9.37
N VAL A 297 12.12 18.78 9.64
CA VAL A 297 12.80 18.00 8.59
C VAL A 297 11.79 17.06 7.93
N SER A 298 11.58 17.23 6.61
CA SER A 298 10.68 16.36 5.85
C SER A 298 11.22 16.06 4.44
N ALA A 299 10.87 14.89 3.90
CA ALA A 299 11.19 14.53 2.52
C ALA A 299 10.52 15.46 1.50
N THR A 300 9.36 16.03 1.81
CA THR A 300 8.68 17.02 0.97
C THR A 300 9.51 18.27 0.81
N ARG A 301 10.12 18.80 1.89
CA ARG A 301 11.05 19.94 1.81
C ARG A 301 12.29 19.61 0.99
N VAL A 302 12.84 18.41 1.12
CA VAL A 302 13.99 17.96 0.30
C VAL A 302 13.62 17.97 -1.17
N ARG A 303 12.47 17.40 -1.55
CA ARG A 303 12.01 17.39 -2.95
C ARG A 303 11.75 18.80 -3.51
N ALA A 304 11.16 19.68 -2.70
CA ALA A 304 10.97 21.09 -3.09
C ALA A 304 12.32 21.80 -3.30
N ALA A 305 13.28 21.59 -2.41
CA ALA A 305 14.63 22.16 -2.56
C ALA A 305 15.37 21.61 -3.78
N ILE A 306 15.24 20.31 -4.09
CA ILE A 306 15.78 19.71 -5.33
C ILE A 306 15.18 20.39 -6.57
N ALA A 307 13.85 20.54 -6.64
CA ALA A 307 13.17 21.19 -7.76
C ALA A 307 13.57 22.65 -7.95
N GLN A 308 13.92 23.34 -6.86
CA GLN A 308 14.41 24.72 -6.86
C GLN A 308 15.93 24.85 -6.98
N GLN A 309 16.67 23.72 -7.08
CA GLN A 309 18.13 23.65 -7.06
C GLN A 309 18.76 24.30 -5.81
N ASP A 310 18.03 24.37 -4.70
CA ASP A 310 18.54 24.84 -3.40
C ASP A 310 19.34 23.72 -2.71
N TRP A 311 20.55 23.52 -3.21
CA TRP A 311 21.45 22.48 -2.73
C TRP A 311 21.91 22.68 -1.29
N LYS A 312 21.91 23.93 -0.81
CA LYS A 312 22.24 24.25 0.59
C LYS A 312 21.20 23.67 1.54
N THR A 313 19.93 23.85 1.25
CA THR A 313 18.83 23.25 2.02
C THR A 313 18.86 21.73 1.93
N VAL A 314 19.11 21.16 0.76
CA VAL A 314 19.25 19.70 0.63
C VAL A 314 20.34 19.14 1.56
N GLN A 315 21.55 19.75 1.56
CA GLN A 315 22.66 19.33 2.44
C GLN A 315 22.30 19.38 3.94
N GLN A 316 21.50 20.36 4.34
CA GLN A 316 21.07 20.49 5.75
C GLN A 316 20.10 19.37 6.15
N LEU A 317 19.25 18.90 5.24
CA LEU A 317 18.14 18.01 5.52
C LEU A 317 18.48 16.53 5.35
N VAL A 318 19.56 16.20 4.61
CA VAL A 318 19.98 14.82 4.37
C VAL A 318 21.42 14.57 4.86
N TYR A 319 21.86 13.31 4.88
CA TYR A 319 23.24 12.95 5.14
C TYR A 319 24.10 13.10 3.88
N PRO A 320 25.44 13.26 4.01
CA PRO A 320 26.34 13.48 2.88
C PRO A 320 26.20 12.42 1.77
N GLU A 321 26.09 11.15 2.14
CA GLU A 321 25.95 10.03 1.19
C GLU A 321 24.63 10.07 0.41
N VAL A 322 23.55 10.55 1.02
CA VAL A 322 22.26 10.76 0.35
C VAL A 322 22.32 11.98 -0.55
N TYR A 323 23.03 13.04 -0.13
CA TYR A 323 23.24 14.24 -0.93
C TYR A 323 24.02 13.92 -2.22
N THR A 324 25.09 13.12 -2.13
CA THR A 324 25.88 12.70 -3.28
C THR A 324 25.01 11.98 -4.31
N GLU A 325 24.22 11.01 -3.88
CA GLU A 325 23.29 10.26 -4.75
C GLU A 325 22.25 11.15 -5.45
N ILE A 326 21.67 12.11 -4.69
CA ILE A 326 20.72 13.09 -5.26
C ILE A 326 21.41 13.97 -6.33
N LYS A 327 22.64 14.38 -6.07
CA LYS A 327 23.43 15.23 -7.00
C LYS A 327 23.78 14.50 -8.27
N GLU A 328 24.27 13.29 -8.18
CA GLU A 328 24.63 12.45 -9.33
C GLU A 328 23.39 12.25 -10.21
N ARG A 329 22.25 11.86 -9.64
CA ARG A 329 21.00 11.71 -10.38
C ARG A 329 20.59 12.98 -11.12
N SER A 330 20.61 14.15 -10.46
CA SER A 330 20.22 15.42 -11.09
C SER A 330 21.14 15.88 -12.21
N THR A 331 22.33 15.29 -12.33
CA THR A 331 23.28 15.55 -13.41
C THR A 331 22.97 14.71 -14.65
N TYR A 332 22.35 13.53 -14.48
CA TYR A 332 21.98 12.64 -15.60
C TYR A 332 20.60 12.96 -16.20
N GLU A 333 19.73 13.70 -15.47
CA GLU A 333 18.38 14.07 -15.93
C GLU A 333 18.37 15.45 -16.67
N ASN A 334 19.50 16.18 -16.73
CA ASN A 334 19.72 17.39 -17.52
C ASN A 334 20.61 17.13 -18.75
#